data_11c5c2bc245fe54e9f23fccdc0856d5c
#
_entry.id   11c5c2bc245fe54e9f23fccdc0856d5c
#
_cell.length_a   1.000
_cell.length_b   1.000
_cell.length_c   1.000
_cell.angle_alpha   90.00
_cell.angle_beta   90.00
_cell.angle_gamma   90.00
#
_symmetry.space_group_name_H-M   'P 1'
#
loop_
_entity.id
_entity.type
_entity.pdbx_description
1 polymer ?
#
loop_
_entity_poly.entity_id
_entity_poly.type
_entity_poly.pdbx_seq_one_letter_code
_entity_poly.pdbx_strand_id
1 'polypeptide(L)'
;METNKKGRVLRLFKKYGYYALAFVLVLGITLAIVFANQTEISDDPTVPSDTTPVVFGLPVESPTVLKWYSDSELMYNDTLKQWESHKGIDMTSDNLNVFAVLDGVVTSVETTYEDGTIITVTHDDGFVSKYSSLSDETSVTISDKVSAGDTIGTMSQSAANEQLSGAHLHFELYKD
;
A
#
# COMPACT_ATOMS: atom_id res chain seq x y z
N MET A 1 0.19 60.11 -47.54
CA MET A 1 1.24 59.46 -46.73
C MET A 1 1.00 57.96 -46.52
N GLU A 2 0.14 57.30 -47.27
CA GLU A 2 -0.28 55.88 -47.12
C GLU A 2 0.44 54.89 -48.07
N THR A 3 1.05 55.34 -49.13
CA THR A 3 1.61 54.47 -50.19
C THR A 3 2.93 53.74 -49.77
N ASN A 4 3.60 54.22 -48.69
CA ASN A 4 4.90 53.67 -48.29
C ASN A 4 4.78 52.45 -47.30
N LYS A 5 3.65 52.26 -46.64
CA LYS A 5 3.42 51.11 -45.71
C LYS A 5 3.18 49.80 -46.48
N LYS A 6 2.42 49.86 -47.62
CA LYS A 6 2.13 48.66 -48.42
C LYS A 6 3.40 48.06 -49.04
N GLY A 7 4.34 48.86 -49.48
CA GLY A 7 5.59 48.37 -50.08
C GLY A 7 6.58 47.76 -49.06
N ARG A 8 6.53 48.19 -47.78
CA ARG A 8 7.33 47.59 -46.70
C ARG A 8 6.76 46.23 -46.28
N VAL A 9 5.47 46.14 -46.18
CA VAL A 9 4.80 44.87 -45.79
C VAL A 9 5.03 43.82 -46.89
N LEU A 10 4.93 44.17 -48.16
CA LEU A 10 5.16 43.25 -49.29
C LEU A 10 6.63 42.76 -49.33
N ARG A 11 7.61 43.57 -48.97
CA ARG A 11 9.01 43.16 -48.89
C ARG A 11 9.30 42.26 -47.68
N LEU A 12 8.64 42.48 -46.58
CA LEU A 12 8.73 41.60 -45.40
C LEU A 12 8.08 40.23 -45.68
N PHE A 13 6.94 40.21 -46.36
CA PHE A 13 6.32 38.95 -46.79
C PHE A 13 7.19 38.18 -47.77
N LYS A 14 7.87 38.84 -48.72
CA LYS A 14 8.79 38.16 -49.66
C LYS A 14 10.01 37.58 -48.97
N LYS A 15 10.48 38.22 -47.88
CA LYS A 15 11.69 37.80 -47.15
C LYS A 15 11.40 36.74 -46.06
N TYR A 16 10.27 36.86 -45.38
CA TYR A 16 9.97 36.04 -44.22
C TYR A 16 8.70 35.18 -44.36
N GLY A 17 7.95 35.32 -45.47
CA GLY A 17 6.71 34.60 -45.70
C GLY A 17 6.86 33.06 -45.69
N TYR A 18 8.02 32.57 -46.15
CA TYR A 18 8.36 31.16 -46.06
C TYR A 18 8.44 30.66 -44.62
N TYR A 19 9.11 31.45 -43.75
CA TYR A 19 9.23 31.07 -42.32
C TYR A 19 7.91 31.21 -41.57
N ALA A 20 7.07 32.17 -41.92
CA ALA A 20 5.74 32.33 -41.35
C ALA A 20 4.84 31.14 -41.75
N LEU A 21 4.93 30.71 -43.02
CA LEU A 21 4.17 29.55 -43.51
C LEU A 21 4.64 28.26 -42.89
N ALA A 22 5.96 28.06 -42.74
CA ALA A 22 6.55 26.91 -42.04
C ALA A 22 6.13 26.87 -40.55
N PHE A 23 6.11 28.03 -39.88
CA PHE A 23 5.69 28.13 -38.49
C PHE A 23 4.21 27.75 -38.29
N VAL A 24 3.32 28.23 -39.18
CA VAL A 24 1.89 27.89 -39.15
C VAL A 24 1.70 26.42 -39.40
N LEU A 25 2.48 25.82 -40.31
CA LEU A 25 2.39 24.39 -40.64
C LEU A 25 2.85 23.52 -39.45
N VAL A 26 3.96 23.88 -38.81
CA VAL A 26 4.44 23.19 -37.59
C VAL A 26 3.43 23.34 -36.45
N LEU A 27 2.89 24.55 -36.25
CA LEU A 27 1.87 24.79 -35.21
C LEU A 27 0.59 23.99 -35.48
N GLY A 28 0.18 23.88 -36.73
CA GLY A 28 -0.98 23.07 -37.14
C GLY A 28 -0.77 21.59 -36.90
N ILE A 29 0.42 21.05 -37.21
CA ILE A 29 0.77 19.65 -36.95
C ILE A 29 0.82 19.35 -35.45
N THR A 30 1.43 20.24 -34.65
CA THR A 30 1.48 20.05 -33.20
C THR A 30 0.09 20.09 -32.55
N LEU A 31 -0.77 21.01 -32.98
CA LEU A 31 -2.17 21.05 -32.54
C LEU A 31 -2.94 19.79 -32.96
N ALA A 32 -2.74 19.30 -34.18
CA ALA A 32 -3.38 18.09 -34.68
C ALA A 32 -2.94 16.85 -33.87
N ILE A 33 -1.64 16.75 -33.51
CA ILE A 33 -1.12 15.66 -32.69
C ILE A 33 -1.70 15.73 -31.27
N VAL A 34 -1.80 16.94 -30.69
CA VAL A 34 -2.39 17.11 -29.35
C VAL A 34 -3.88 16.75 -29.35
N PHE A 35 -4.63 17.13 -30.42
CA PHE A 35 -6.03 16.77 -30.56
C PHE A 35 -6.23 15.28 -30.86
N ALA A 36 -5.35 14.64 -31.64
CA ALA A 36 -5.40 13.21 -31.92
C ALA A 36 -4.99 12.34 -30.71
N ASN A 37 -4.20 12.87 -29.79
CA ASN A 37 -3.82 12.20 -28.55
C ASN A 37 -4.74 12.54 -27.35
N GLN A 38 -5.79 13.35 -27.55
CA GLN A 38 -6.88 13.37 -26.60
C GLN A 38 -7.66 12.05 -26.80
N THR A 39 -7.18 10.98 -26.15
CA THR A 39 -8.02 9.84 -25.84
C THR A 39 -9.22 10.41 -25.09
N GLU A 40 -10.38 10.27 -25.70
CA GLU A 40 -11.64 10.52 -25.01
C GLU A 40 -11.55 9.73 -23.71
N ILE A 41 -11.49 10.45 -22.58
CA ILE A 41 -11.89 9.88 -21.31
C ILE A 41 -13.38 9.66 -21.53
N SER A 42 -13.73 8.46 -21.98
CA SER A 42 -15.10 8.02 -21.96
C SER A 42 -15.47 7.99 -20.47
N ASP A 43 -16.17 9.02 -20.02
CA ASP A 43 -17.06 8.92 -18.88
C ASP A 43 -18.13 7.88 -19.26
N ASP A 44 -17.72 6.59 -19.25
CA ASP A 44 -18.67 5.50 -19.18
C ASP A 44 -19.06 5.35 -17.68
N PRO A 45 -20.26 5.82 -17.28
CA PRO A 45 -20.70 5.73 -15.89
C PRO A 45 -21.16 4.32 -15.51
N THR A 46 -20.75 3.30 -16.25
CA THR A 46 -21.20 1.93 -16.05
C THR A 46 -20.06 0.92 -15.95
N VAL A 47 -18.98 1.25 -15.25
CA VAL A 47 -18.25 0.21 -14.52
C VAL A 47 -18.88 0.18 -13.13
N PRO A 48 -19.71 -0.81 -12.79
CA PRO A 48 -20.03 -1.05 -11.41
C PRO A 48 -18.68 -1.43 -10.78
N SER A 49 -18.08 -0.45 -10.08
CA SER A 49 -17.07 -0.76 -9.08
C SER A 49 -17.80 -1.51 -7.98
N ASP A 50 -18.01 -2.81 -8.19
CA ASP A 50 -18.49 -3.73 -7.17
C ASP A 50 -17.33 -4.01 -6.22
N THR A 51 -16.71 -2.94 -5.72
CA THR A 51 -15.80 -3.02 -4.59
C THR A 51 -16.66 -3.04 -3.35
N THR A 52 -17.18 -4.20 -3.03
CA THR A 52 -17.67 -4.48 -1.68
C THR A 52 -16.51 -4.12 -0.75
N PRO A 53 -16.70 -3.19 0.21
CA PRO A 53 -15.59 -2.81 1.09
C PRO A 53 -15.12 -4.06 1.85
N VAL A 54 -13.82 -4.33 1.79
CA VAL A 54 -13.21 -5.42 2.57
C VAL A 54 -13.29 -5.04 4.04
N VAL A 55 -13.95 -5.86 4.83
CA VAL A 55 -14.09 -5.67 6.28
C VAL A 55 -13.15 -6.62 6.99
N PHE A 56 -12.13 -6.06 7.66
CA PHE A 56 -11.18 -6.84 8.45
C PHE A 56 -11.77 -7.19 9.82
N GLY A 57 -11.59 -8.45 10.24
CA GLY A 57 -11.80 -8.87 11.60
C GLY A 57 -10.73 -8.34 12.55
N LEU A 58 -10.94 -8.44 13.85
CA LEU A 58 -9.92 -8.15 14.84
C LEU A 58 -8.99 -9.36 15.01
N PRO A 59 -7.66 -9.17 15.02
CA PRO A 59 -6.73 -10.28 15.20
C PRO A 59 -6.67 -10.80 16.63
N VAL A 60 -7.17 -10.04 17.61
CA VAL A 60 -7.33 -10.45 19.02
C VAL A 60 -8.63 -9.91 19.57
N GLU A 61 -9.19 -10.58 20.56
CA GLU A 61 -10.43 -10.15 21.24
C GLU A 61 -10.13 -8.97 22.16
N SER A 62 -10.93 -7.89 22.10
CA SER A 62 -10.80 -6.71 23.00
C SER A 62 -9.35 -6.17 23.10
N PRO A 63 -8.72 -5.78 21.99
CA PRO A 63 -7.31 -5.42 21.97
C PRO A 63 -6.99 -4.18 22.82
N THR A 64 -5.90 -4.26 23.56
CA THR A 64 -5.20 -3.11 24.14
C THR A 64 -3.94 -2.87 23.31
N VAL A 65 -3.85 -1.71 22.63
CA VAL A 65 -2.69 -1.38 21.81
C VAL A 65 -1.54 -0.95 22.73
N LEU A 66 -0.40 -1.62 22.57
CA LEU A 66 0.85 -1.32 23.28
C LEU A 66 1.70 -0.34 22.48
N LYS A 67 1.81 -0.54 21.17
CA LYS A 67 2.61 0.28 20.26
C LYS A 67 1.92 0.39 18.91
N TRP A 68 1.84 1.60 18.38
CA TRP A 68 1.25 1.87 17.07
C TRP A 68 2.27 1.72 15.95
N TYR A 69 1.79 1.48 14.74
CA TYR A 69 2.59 1.59 13.52
C TYR A 69 3.16 3.00 13.36
N SER A 70 4.44 3.10 13.00
CA SER A 70 5.07 4.36 12.64
C SER A 70 6.27 4.12 11.70
N ASP A 71 6.19 4.66 10.49
CA ASP A 71 7.27 4.66 9.50
C ASP A 71 8.06 5.97 9.46
N SER A 72 7.49 7.04 10.01
CA SER A 72 8.01 8.41 9.98
C SER A 72 8.56 8.90 11.32
N GLU A 73 8.08 8.35 12.43
CA GLU A 73 8.52 8.69 13.77
C GLU A 73 9.24 7.49 14.40
N LEU A 74 10.40 7.74 14.98
CA LEU A 74 11.12 6.72 15.72
C LEU A 74 10.47 6.52 17.09
N MET A 75 10.25 5.27 17.45
CA MET A 75 9.75 4.84 18.75
C MET A 75 10.88 4.17 19.53
N TYR A 76 10.90 4.38 20.83
CA TYR A 76 11.92 3.75 21.67
C TYR A 76 11.57 2.30 21.94
N ASN A 77 12.49 1.38 21.61
CA ASN A 77 12.38 -0.02 21.95
C ASN A 77 13.07 -0.26 23.30
N ASP A 78 12.28 -0.55 24.33
CA ASP A 78 12.79 -0.77 25.69
C ASP A 78 13.61 -2.04 25.82
N THR A 79 13.37 -3.05 24.98
CA THR A 79 14.14 -4.30 24.98
C THR A 79 15.53 -4.07 24.40
N LEU A 80 15.61 -3.45 23.22
CA LEU A 80 16.86 -3.22 22.48
C LEU A 80 17.60 -1.94 22.92
N LYS A 81 16.95 -1.07 23.71
CA LYS A 81 17.50 0.23 24.15
C LYS A 81 17.88 1.15 23.00
N GLN A 82 17.08 1.17 21.93
CA GLN A 82 17.32 1.97 20.73
C GLN A 82 16.04 2.60 20.21
N TRP A 83 16.20 3.60 19.33
CA TRP A 83 15.12 4.23 18.59
C TRP A 83 15.02 3.59 17.21
N GLU A 84 13.82 3.15 16.84
CA GLU A 84 13.55 2.50 15.56
C GLU A 84 12.15 2.82 15.04
N SER A 85 11.90 2.59 13.75
CA SER A 85 10.56 2.61 13.19
C SER A 85 9.81 1.34 13.63
N HIS A 86 8.49 1.42 13.76
CA HIS A 86 7.66 0.28 14.13
C HIS A 86 6.73 -0.07 12.97
N LYS A 87 6.95 -1.23 12.33
CA LYS A 87 6.27 -1.60 11.09
C LYS A 87 4.95 -2.34 11.28
N GLY A 88 4.54 -2.58 12.50
CA GLY A 88 3.29 -3.25 12.85
C GLY A 88 2.52 -2.51 13.93
N ILE A 89 1.54 -3.17 14.48
CA ILE A 89 0.82 -2.75 15.68
C ILE A 89 1.01 -3.84 16.72
N ASP A 90 1.57 -3.46 17.88
CA ASP A 90 1.65 -4.38 19.01
C ASP A 90 0.39 -4.25 19.85
N MET A 91 -0.22 -5.37 20.13
CA MET A 91 -1.44 -5.44 20.92
C MET A 91 -1.45 -6.64 21.88
N THR A 92 -2.13 -6.48 22.99
CA THR A 92 -2.37 -7.53 23.96
C THR A 92 -3.85 -7.63 24.31
N SER A 93 -4.24 -8.73 24.92
CA SER A 93 -5.59 -9.03 25.36
C SER A 93 -5.56 -10.00 26.55
N ASP A 94 -6.63 -10.04 27.32
CA ASP A 94 -6.81 -11.07 28.36
C ASP A 94 -6.97 -12.47 27.76
N ASN A 95 -7.57 -12.55 26.55
CA ASN A 95 -7.61 -13.76 25.74
C ASN A 95 -6.39 -13.79 24.82
N LEU A 96 -5.50 -14.77 25.02
CA LEU A 96 -4.26 -14.87 24.23
C LEU A 96 -4.45 -15.45 22.83
N ASN A 97 -5.65 -15.88 22.43
CA ASN A 97 -5.91 -16.40 21.10
C ASN A 97 -5.74 -15.32 20.03
N VAL A 98 -5.13 -15.73 18.92
CA VAL A 98 -4.94 -14.90 17.73
C VAL A 98 -5.78 -15.44 16.60
N PHE A 99 -6.48 -14.54 15.90
CA PHE A 99 -7.47 -14.87 14.87
C PHE A 99 -7.06 -14.33 13.51
N ALA A 100 -7.42 -15.07 12.44
CA ALA A 100 -7.29 -14.60 11.08
C ALA A 100 -8.21 -13.37 10.86
N VAL A 101 -7.66 -12.29 10.27
CA VAL A 101 -8.43 -11.04 10.04
C VAL A 101 -9.32 -11.11 8.80
N LEU A 102 -9.03 -12.01 7.85
CA LEU A 102 -9.77 -12.25 6.60
C LEU A 102 -9.66 -13.73 6.23
N ASP A 103 -10.55 -14.17 5.34
CA ASP A 103 -10.42 -15.45 4.65
C ASP A 103 -9.12 -15.50 3.86
N GLY A 104 -8.41 -16.64 3.85
CA GLY A 104 -7.15 -16.75 3.14
C GLY A 104 -6.50 -18.12 3.25
N VAL A 105 -5.24 -18.15 2.84
CA VAL A 105 -4.39 -19.34 2.88
C VAL A 105 -3.12 -19.04 3.67
N VAL A 106 -2.75 -19.90 4.59
CA VAL A 106 -1.48 -19.81 5.32
C VAL A 106 -0.33 -20.07 4.35
N THR A 107 0.50 -19.06 4.10
CA THR A 107 1.62 -19.14 3.14
C THR A 107 2.96 -19.36 3.80
N SER A 108 3.13 -18.97 5.08
CA SER A 108 4.32 -19.25 5.88
C SER A 108 3.96 -19.52 7.33
N VAL A 109 4.68 -20.46 7.95
CA VAL A 109 4.79 -20.65 9.41
C VAL A 109 6.27 -20.86 9.70
N GLU A 110 6.88 -19.90 10.39
CA GLU A 110 8.32 -19.94 10.70
C GLU A 110 8.57 -19.45 12.12
N THR A 111 9.68 -19.87 12.73
CA THR A 111 10.07 -19.42 14.06
C THR A 111 11.48 -18.82 13.99
N THR A 112 11.60 -17.59 14.44
CA THR A 112 12.89 -16.90 14.57
C THR A 112 13.17 -16.56 16.02
N TYR A 113 14.43 -16.31 16.36
CA TYR A 113 14.78 -15.85 17.69
C TYR A 113 14.28 -14.41 17.94
N GLU A 114 14.32 -13.58 16.90
CA GLU A 114 14.02 -12.15 17.00
C GLU A 114 12.51 -11.89 17.16
N ASP A 115 11.69 -12.53 16.34
CA ASP A 115 10.26 -12.23 16.21
C ASP A 115 9.34 -13.33 16.79
N GLY A 116 9.94 -14.42 17.34
CA GLY A 116 9.18 -15.59 17.79
C GLY A 116 8.58 -16.39 16.63
N THR A 117 7.45 -17.02 16.84
CA THR A 117 6.73 -17.71 15.77
C THR A 117 5.90 -16.73 14.97
N ILE A 118 6.01 -16.84 13.66
CA ILE A 118 5.41 -15.96 12.66
C ILE A 118 4.48 -16.79 11.78
N ILE A 119 3.24 -16.34 11.63
CA ILE A 119 2.28 -16.88 10.67
C ILE A 119 1.99 -15.81 9.63
N THR A 120 2.08 -16.16 8.34
CA THR A 120 1.69 -15.29 7.23
C THR A 120 0.51 -15.89 6.50
N VAL A 121 -0.54 -15.09 6.31
CA VAL A 121 -1.75 -15.45 5.56
C VAL A 121 -1.89 -14.54 4.36
N THR A 122 -2.03 -15.15 3.18
CA THR A 122 -2.35 -14.43 1.94
C THR A 122 -3.84 -14.50 1.71
N HIS A 123 -4.45 -13.35 1.48
CA HIS A 123 -5.88 -13.16 1.27
C HIS A 123 -6.17 -12.88 -0.20
N ASP A 124 -7.43 -13.01 -0.57
CA ASP A 124 -7.90 -12.49 -1.85
C ASP A 124 -7.70 -10.96 -1.90
N ASP A 125 -7.81 -10.37 -3.07
CA ASP A 125 -7.60 -8.90 -3.29
C ASP A 125 -6.19 -8.38 -3.00
N GLY A 126 -5.17 -9.25 -2.89
CA GLY A 126 -3.76 -8.88 -2.73
C GLY A 126 -3.38 -8.41 -1.33
N PHE A 127 -4.18 -8.71 -0.30
CA PHE A 127 -3.79 -8.46 1.08
C PHE A 127 -2.95 -9.62 1.64
N VAL A 128 -1.98 -9.27 2.48
CA VAL A 128 -1.16 -10.22 3.25
C VAL A 128 -1.13 -9.76 4.69
N SER A 129 -1.53 -10.64 5.61
CA SER A 129 -1.42 -10.39 7.04
C SER A 129 -0.29 -11.24 7.65
N LYS A 130 0.47 -10.63 8.57
CA LYS A 130 1.57 -11.28 9.28
C LYS A 130 1.33 -11.13 10.79
N TYR A 131 1.46 -12.24 11.48
CA TYR A 131 1.23 -12.38 12.92
C TYR A 131 2.50 -12.89 13.56
N SER A 132 3.16 -12.10 14.39
CA SER A 132 4.44 -12.43 15.05
C SER A 132 4.29 -12.41 16.57
N SER A 133 5.34 -12.80 17.28
CA SER A 133 5.36 -12.99 18.74
C SER A 133 4.38 -14.07 19.23
N LEU A 134 4.18 -15.10 18.40
CA LEU A 134 3.30 -16.22 18.74
C LEU A 134 4.06 -17.33 19.45
N SER A 135 3.31 -18.20 20.13
CA SER A 135 3.79 -19.50 20.63
C SER A 135 4.24 -20.39 19.47
N ASP A 136 5.18 -21.27 19.70
CA ASP A 136 5.62 -22.29 18.77
C ASP A 136 4.54 -23.39 18.54
N GLU A 137 3.56 -23.49 19.40
CA GLU A 137 2.36 -24.31 19.19
C GLU A 137 1.32 -23.53 18.40
N THR A 138 1.31 -23.70 17.08
CA THR A 138 0.34 -23.04 16.18
C THR A 138 -0.89 -23.94 15.95
N SER A 139 -2.04 -23.31 15.69
CA SER A 139 -3.30 -24.04 15.36
C SER A 139 -3.40 -24.39 13.87
N VAL A 140 -2.46 -23.87 13.05
CA VAL A 140 -2.48 -23.99 11.58
C VAL A 140 -1.10 -24.36 11.05
N THR A 141 -1.09 -24.89 9.82
CA THR A 141 0.11 -25.25 9.07
C THR A 141 0.09 -24.61 7.67
N ILE A 142 1.24 -24.59 6.98
CA ILE A 142 1.36 -24.05 5.62
C ILE A 142 0.36 -24.77 4.70
N SER A 143 -0.33 -24.00 3.85
CA SER A 143 -1.39 -24.36 2.91
C SER A 143 -2.77 -24.60 3.54
N ASP A 144 -2.93 -24.43 4.85
CA ASP A 144 -4.25 -24.46 5.46
C ASP A 144 -5.08 -23.26 5.00
N LYS A 145 -6.36 -23.49 4.75
CA LYS A 145 -7.34 -22.44 4.51
C LYS A 145 -7.90 -21.98 5.85
N VAL A 146 -7.97 -20.68 6.02
CA VAL A 146 -8.55 -20.04 7.22
C VAL A 146 -9.67 -19.09 6.82
N SER A 147 -10.67 -18.98 7.66
CA SER A 147 -11.72 -17.97 7.56
C SER A 147 -11.49 -16.86 8.57
N ALA A 148 -12.01 -15.66 8.28
CA ALA A 148 -11.98 -14.56 9.24
C ALA A 148 -12.56 -15.01 10.60
N GLY A 149 -11.79 -14.82 11.68
CA GLY A 149 -12.16 -15.25 13.03
C GLY A 149 -11.71 -16.65 13.42
N ASP A 150 -11.11 -17.43 12.51
CA ASP A 150 -10.51 -18.72 12.89
C ASP A 150 -9.27 -18.49 13.77
N THR A 151 -9.12 -19.31 14.82
CA THR A 151 -7.93 -19.27 15.67
C THR A 151 -6.74 -19.84 14.92
N ILE A 152 -5.66 -19.06 14.79
CA ILE A 152 -4.44 -19.46 14.09
C ILE A 152 -3.25 -19.71 15.02
N GLY A 153 -3.27 -19.16 16.22
CA GLY A 153 -2.22 -19.33 17.23
C GLY A 153 -2.54 -18.62 18.52
N THR A 154 -1.54 -18.48 19.38
CA THR A 154 -1.65 -17.77 20.66
C THR A 154 -0.50 -16.78 20.83
N MET A 155 -0.79 -15.60 21.39
CA MET A 155 0.22 -14.61 21.76
C MET A 155 1.19 -15.22 22.77
N SER A 156 2.45 -14.84 22.64
CA SER A 156 3.50 -15.23 23.57
C SER A 156 4.49 -14.10 23.87
N GLN A 157 5.49 -14.38 24.64
CA GLN A 157 6.64 -13.50 24.92
C GLN A 157 7.91 -14.05 24.22
N SER A 158 7.73 -14.68 23.04
CA SER A 158 8.80 -15.38 22.34
C SER A 158 9.70 -14.46 21.52
N ALA A 159 9.22 -13.26 21.14
CA ALA A 159 9.98 -12.29 20.36
C ALA A 159 11.07 -11.65 21.23
N ALA A 160 12.35 -12.00 20.96
CA ALA A 160 13.48 -11.47 21.72
C ALA A 160 13.65 -9.95 21.54
N ASN A 161 13.26 -9.42 20.37
CA ASN A 161 13.32 -7.97 20.09
C ASN A 161 12.33 -7.16 20.91
N GLU A 162 11.25 -7.76 21.41
CA GLU A 162 10.17 -7.09 22.12
C GLU A 162 9.80 -7.77 23.44
N GLN A 163 10.75 -8.52 24.00
CA GLN A 163 10.52 -9.32 25.19
C GLN A 163 9.98 -8.52 26.39
N LEU A 164 10.34 -7.25 26.55
CA LEU A 164 9.84 -6.41 27.63
C LEU A 164 8.39 -5.95 27.44
N SER A 165 7.81 -6.17 26.27
CA SER A 165 6.37 -5.91 26.00
C SER A 165 5.45 -6.95 26.65
N GLY A 166 6.00 -8.09 27.14
CA GLY A 166 5.20 -9.21 27.66
C GLY A 166 4.58 -10.03 26.54
N ALA A 167 3.56 -10.83 26.87
CA ALA A 167 2.82 -11.59 25.87
C ALA A 167 1.98 -10.63 25.01
N HIS A 168 2.24 -10.58 23.72
CA HIS A 168 1.59 -9.69 22.77
C HIS A 168 1.56 -10.28 21.37
N LEU A 169 0.76 -9.68 20.50
CA LEU A 169 0.77 -9.88 19.05
C LEU A 169 1.43 -8.68 18.40
N HIS A 170 2.46 -8.91 17.58
CA HIS A 170 2.93 -7.94 16.59
C HIS A 170 2.23 -8.25 15.26
N PHE A 171 1.38 -7.31 14.81
CA PHE A 171 0.52 -7.49 13.65
C PHE A 171 0.88 -6.52 12.53
N GLU A 172 1.09 -7.08 11.32
CA GLU A 172 1.36 -6.30 10.11
C GLU A 172 0.32 -6.65 9.02
N LEU A 173 -0.10 -5.66 8.24
CA LEU A 173 -0.99 -5.83 7.10
C LEU A 173 -0.41 -5.10 5.89
N TYR A 174 -0.25 -5.84 4.78
CA TYR A 174 0.26 -5.32 3.53
C TYR A 174 -0.81 -5.43 2.46
N LYS A 175 -0.65 -4.63 1.41
CA LYS A 175 -1.36 -4.78 0.14
C LYS A 175 -0.34 -4.73 -0.99
N ASP A 176 -0.29 -5.79 -1.82
CA ASP A 176 0.54 -5.87 -3.03
C ASP A 176 0.00 -4.96 -4.16
#